data_5a1ff007580e598ed9807ee6f32a8849
#
_entry.id   5a1ff007580e598ed9807ee6f32a8849
#
_cell.length_a   1.000
_cell.length_b   1.000
_cell.length_c   1.000
_cell.angle_alpha   90.00
_cell.angle_beta   90.00
_cell.angle_gamma   90.00
#
_symmetry.space_group_name_H-M   'P 1'
#
loop_
_entity.id
_entity.type
_entity.pdbx_description
1 polymer ?
#
loop_
_entity_poly.entity_id
_entity_poly.type
_entity_poly.pdbx_seq_one_letter_code
_entity_poly.pdbx_strand_id
1 'polypeptide(L)'
;MDVAERFERIQKVGSVFTPSAPIDQKSLFAGRIEQLHEVVSAVSQRGQHVVMFGERGVGKTSLATVISRIFQGTTNTLPSGTINCDPTTTFSSLWHKVFREIPVPTVGRGVGFTAETQIGAANLAQFLPPVVTPDDVRHLLQRIPRTVIVIDEVDRIQDKETTTLLADTIKNLSDHSVESTLILVGVADSVDALIAEHQSVERALVQVRMPRMGIAEIKEIIDNGLKVLGMTMDESAREKIAVLSQGLPHYTHLLCLNALQSAVYRDSTHVQPVDVTNAIEKAHKGTQQTIVTAYHKATSSSRENLYPQVLLACALTNRDSLNYFAAADVREPMSRIMGKPYDIPAYSQHLNALCEDARGPILQRIGATRKFRFRFVNPLMQPFVVMEGVKRGFIKEEDLIGSVDH
;
A
#
# COMPACT_ATOMS: atom_id res chain seq x y z
N MET A 1 3.01 -36.18 0.01
CA MET A 1 2.00 -35.59 -0.92
C MET A 1 2.25 -36.13 -2.31
N ASP A 2 1.20 -36.48 -3.04
CA ASP A 2 1.35 -36.76 -4.48
C ASP A 2 1.55 -35.44 -5.26
N VAL A 3 1.85 -35.56 -6.58
CA VAL A 3 2.16 -34.39 -7.42
C VAL A 3 0.91 -33.49 -7.60
N ALA A 4 -0.28 -34.05 -7.70
CA ALA A 4 -1.53 -33.31 -7.90
C ALA A 4 -1.89 -32.53 -6.62
N GLU A 5 -1.81 -33.19 -5.45
CA GLU A 5 -2.05 -32.56 -4.16
C GLU A 5 -1.06 -31.41 -3.88
N ARG A 6 0.21 -31.60 -4.23
CA ARG A 6 1.23 -30.55 -4.10
C ARG A 6 0.91 -29.35 -4.97
N PHE A 7 0.51 -29.59 -6.22
CA PHE A 7 0.16 -28.52 -7.15
C PHE A 7 -1.08 -27.72 -6.67
N GLU A 8 -2.12 -28.42 -6.22
CA GLU A 8 -3.32 -27.78 -5.65
C GLU A 8 -2.99 -26.91 -4.43
N ARG A 9 -2.15 -27.41 -3.52
CA ARG A 9 -1.71 -26.62 -2.35
C ARG A 9 -0.90 -25.39 -2.74
N ILE A 10 -0.01 -25.48 -3.72
CA ILE A 10 0.76 -24.35 -4.22
C ILE A 10 -0.17 -23.29 -4.81
N GLN A 11 -1.17 -23.69 -5.59
CA GLN A 11 -2.18 -22.77 -6.13
C GLN A 11 -2.98 -22.09 -5.00
N LYS A 12 -3.41 -22.86 -4.00
CA LYS A 12 -4.15 -22.32 -2.86
C LYS A 12 -3.31 -21.35 -2.05
N VAL A 13 -2.03 -21.62 -1.80
CA VAL A 13 -1.10 -20.69 -1.16
C VAL A 13 -1.00 -19.39 -1.97
N GLY A 14 -0.87 -19.48 -3.29
CA GLY A 14 -0.81 -18.32 -4.18
C GLY A 14 -2.10 -17.50 -4.24
N SER A 15 -3.27 -18.09 -3.98
CA SER A 15 -4.54 -17.36 -3.90
C SER A 15 -4.74 -16.63 -2.56
N VAL A 16 -4.10 -17.09 -1.50
CA VAL A 16 -4.18 -16.49 -0.15
C VAL A 16 -3.13 -15.41 0.06
N PHE A 17 -1.89 -15.70 -0.31
CA PHE A 17 -0.79 -14.73 -0.17
C PHE A 17 -0.44 -14.13 -1.54
N THR A 18 -0.97 -12.93 -1.80
CA THR A 18 -0.91 -12.21 -3.09
C THR A 18 -0.07 -10.94 -2.97
N PRO A 19 1.28 -11.00 -3.06
CA PRO A 19 2.11 -9.81 -2.93
C PRO A 19 1.87 -8.76 -4.03
N SER A 20 1.39 -9.18 -5.21
CA SER A 20 1.20 -8.32 -6.38
C SER A 20 -0.24 -7.82 -6.57
N ALA A 21 -1.19 -8.27 -5.75
CA ALA A 21 -2.60 -7.90 -5.87
C ALA A 21 -3.16 -7.42 -4.53
N PRO A 22 -4.07 -6.44 -4.53
CA PRO A 22 -4.79 -6.05 -3.32
C PRO A 22 -5.59 -7.22 -2.74
N ILE A 23 -5.69 -7.27 -1.41
CA ILE A 23 -6.58 -8.22 -0.74
C ILE A 23 -8.02 -7.80 -1.02
N ASP A 24 -8.80 -8.77 -1.46
CA ASP A 24 -10.21 -8.59 -1.80
C ASP A 24 -11.17 -9.40 -0.91
N GLN A 25 -10.64 -10.30 -0.08
CA GLN A 25 -11.41 -11.15 0.81
C GLN A 25 -11.39 -10.61 2.26
N LYS A 26 -12.57 -10.41 2.85
CA LYS A 26 -12.70 -9.96 4.24
C LYS A 26 -11.99 -10.88 5.23
N SER A 27 -11.98 -12.19 4.99
CA SER A 27 -11.35 -13.21 5.86
C SER A 27 -9.82 -13.12 5.88
N LEU A 28 -9.21 -12.51 4.87
CA LEU A 28 -7.76 -12.30 4.77
C LEU A 28 -7.34 -10.90 5.20
N PHE A 29 -8.31 -9.98 5.36
CA PHE A 29 -8.02 -8.63 5.81
C PHE A 29 -7.68 -8.66 7.29
N ALA A 30 -6.53 -8.09 7.64
CA ALA A 30 -6.00 -8.07 8.99
C ALA A 30 -5.50 -6.67 9.35
N GLY A 31 -5.55 -6.33 10.61
CA GLY A 31 -5.20 -5.02 11.12
C GLY A 31 -6.14 -3.91 10.61
N ARG A 32 -5.72 -2.67 10.74
CA ARG A 32 -6.41 -1.49 10.17
C ARG A 32 -7.86 -1.29 10.67
N ILE A 33 -8.20 -1.83 11.83
CA ILE A 33 -9.58 -1.74 12.37
C ILE A 33 -9.95 -0.27 12.61
N GLU A 34 -9.03 0.54 13.12
CA GLU A 34 -9.26 1.98 13.35
C GLU A 34 -9.51 2.71 12.02
N GLN A 35 -8.64 2.53 11.03
CA GLN A 35 -8.80 3.15 9.70
C GLN A 35 -10.07 2.68 9.00
N LEU A 36 -10.41 1.39 9.14
CA LEU A 36 -11.67 0.85 8.63
C LEU A 36 -12.87 1.55 9.27
N HIS A 37 -12.88 1.71 10.60
CA HIS A 37 -13.95 2.40 11.32
C HIS A 37 -14.05 3.87 10.91
N GLU A 38 -12.93 4.58 10.78
CA GLU A 38 -12.92 5.98 10.32
C GLU A 38 -13.57 6.12 8.95
N VAL A 39 -13.19 5.27 8.00
CA VAL A 39 -13.75 5.32 6.63
C VAL A 39 -15.22 4.91 6.63
N VAL A 40 -15.61 3.85 7.33
CA VAL A 40 -17.01 3.41 7.42
C VAL A 40 -17.87 4.49 8.06
N SER A 41 -17.37 5.15 9.11
CA SER A 41 -18.07 6.28 9.75
C SER A 41 -18.25 7.44 8.77
N ALA A 42 -17.20 7.84 8.05
CA ALA A 42 -17.29 8.92 7.05
C ALA A 42 -18.27 8.57 5.92
N VAL A 43 -18.15 7.36 5.35
CA VAL A 43 -19.07 6.90 4.30
C VAL A 43 -20.51 6.86 4.80
N SER A 44 -20.76 6.64 6.08
CA SER A 44 -22.12 6.64 6.64
C SER A 44 -22.74 8.02 6.82
N GLN A 45 -21.95 9.08 6.67
CA GLN A 45 -22.39 10.46 6.83
C GLN A 45 -22.58 11.15 5.44
N ARG A 46 -23.69 11.87 5.26
CA ARG A 46 -23.94 12.63 4.03
C ARG A 46 -22.96 13.80 3.90
N GLY A 47 -22.45 14.02 2.70
CA GLY A 47 -21.54 15.12 2.40
C GLY A 47 -20.13 14.95 2.96
N GLN A 48 -19.82 13.79 3.55
CA GLN A 48 -18.47 13.44 3.94
C GLN A 48 -17.79 12.60 2.85
N HIS A 49 -16.54 12.92 2.60
CA HIS A 49 -15.66 12.22 1.66
C HIS A 49 -14.39 11.78 2.41
N VAL A 50 -13.58 10.93 1.81
CA VAL A 50 -12.39 10.39 2.46
C VAL A 50 -11.17 10.65 1.60
N VAL A 51 -10.06 11.04 2.22
CA VAL A 51 -8.75 10.97 1.61
C VAL A 51 -7.86 10.04 2.42
N MET A 52 -7.39 8.99 1.78
CA MET A 52 -6.55 7.94 2.37
C MET A 52 -5.13 8.08 1.84
N PHE A 53 -4.18 8.36 2.70
CA PHE A 53 -2.80 8.65 2.31
C PHE A 53 -1.78 7.93 3.19
N GLY A 54 -0.56 7.79 2.68
CA GLY A 54 0.56 7.13 3.34
C GLY A 54 1.53 6.53 2.34
N GLU A 55 2.57 5.86 2.84
CA GLU A 55 3.62 5.26 2.01
C GLU A 55 3.10 4.19 1.04
N ARG A 56 3.92 3.91 0.03
CA ARG A 56 3.68 2.78 -0.88
C ARG A 56 3.82 1.45 -0.14
N GLY A 57 2.88 0.51 -0.38
CA GLY A 57 2.95 -0.85 0.17
C GLY A 57 2.31 -1.03 1.55
N VAL A 58 1.72 0.03 2.16
CA VAL A 58 1.06 -0.04 3.48
C VAL A 58 -0.37 -0.60 3.44
N GLY A 59 -0.91 -0.94 2.25
CA GLY A 59 -2.22 -1.58 2.12
C GLY A 59 -3.40 -0.62 1.85
N LYS A 60 -3.17 0.61 1.38
CA LYS A 60 -4.24 1.59 1.06
C LYS A 60 -5.28 1.04 0.08
N THR A 61 -4.84 0.56 -1.07
CA THR A 61 -5.71 -0.03 -2.11
C THR A 61 -6.50 -1.23 -1.59
N SER A 62 -5.88 -2.08 -0.76
CA SER A 62 -6.56 -3.23 -0.13
C SER A 62 -7.69 -2.77 0.78
N LEU A 63 -7.45 -1.78 1.65
CA LEU A 63 -8.49 -1.23 2.52
C LEU A 63 -9.63 -0.62 1.70
N ALA A 64 -9.32 0.19 0.68
CA ALA A 64 -10.32 0.80 -0.19
C ALA A 64 -11.17 -0.26 -0.92
N THR A 65 -10.55 -1.34 -1.40
CA THR A 65 -11.24 -2.47 -2.06
C THR A 65 -12.18 -3.19 -1.07
N VAL A 66 -11.72 -3.48 0.14
CA VAL A 66 -12.54 -4.12 1.18
C VAL A 66 -13.74 -3.24 1.55
N ILE A 67 -13.54 -1.93 1.70
CA ILE A 67 -14.61 -0.96 1.98
C ILE A 67 -15.62 -0.94 0.84
N SER A 68 -15.19 -0.83 -0.41
CA SER A 68 -16.07 -0.86 -1.57
C SER A 68 -16.96 -2.11 -1.55
N ARG A 69 -16.41 -3.28 -1.26
CA ARG A 69 -17.18 -4.55 -1.16
C ARG A 69 -18.13 -4.60 0.04
N ILE A 70 -17.76 -3.99 1.17
CA ILE A 70 -18.68 -3.92 2.33
C ILE A 70 -19.94 -3.17 1.93
N PHE A 71 -19.82 -2.06 1.21
CA PHE A 71 -20.94 -1.24 0.81
C PHE A 71 -21.71 -1.78 -0.40
N GLN A 72 -21.07 -2.50 -1.33
CA GLN A 72 -21.75 -3.19 -2.44
C GLN A 72 -22.75 -4.25 -1.97
N GLY A 73 -22.54 -4.86 -0.81
CA GLY A 73 -23.46 -5.84 -0.22
C GLY A 73 -24.63 -5.24 0.57
N THR A 74 -24.74 -3.90 0.66
CA THR A 74 -25.81 -3.23 1.39
C THR A 74 -26.97 -2.85 0.47
N THR A 75 -28.20 -2.92 0.99
CA THR A 75 -29.41 -2.54 0.26
C THR A 75 -29.34 -1.05 -0.16
N ASN A 76 -29.66 -0.73 -1.42
CA ASN A 76 -29.66 0.60 -1.99
C ASN A 76 -28.28 1.24 -2.28
N THR A 77 -27.20 0.48 -2.38
CA THR A 77 -25.90 1.00 -2.83
C THR A 77 -25.59 0.43 -4.22
N LEU A 78 -25.30 1.30 -5.19
CA LEU A 78 -24.84 0.85 -6.50
C LEU A 78 -23.41 0.32 -6.41
N PRO A 79 -23.05 -0.71 -7.20
CA PRO A 79 -21.68 -1.13 -7.34
C PRO A 79 -20.82 0.04 -7.82
N SER A 80 -19.75 0.32 -7.12
CA SER A 80 -18.73 1.26 -7.59
C SER A 80 -17.47 0.50 -7.94
N GLY A 81 -16.83 0.90 -9.03
CA GLY A 81 -15.51 0.42 -9.41
C GLY A 81 -14.41 1.19 -8.67
N THR A 82 -13.24 0.58 -8.59
CA THR A 82 -12.01 1.31 -8.24
C THR A 82 -11.38 1.82 -9.53
N ILE A 83 -11.18 3.12 -9.63
CA ILE A 83 -10.56 3.77 -10.78
C ILE A 83 -9.13 4.11 -10.43
N ASN A 84 -8.17 3.66 -11.23
CA ASN A 84 -6.77 4.01 -11.08
C ASN A 84 -6.42 5.23 -11.95
N CYS A 85 -5.79 6.22 -11.33
CA CYS A 85 -5.24 7.38 -12.03
C CYS A 85 -3.87 7.07 -12.63
N ASP A 86 -3.51 7.82 -13.65
CA ASP A 86 -2.21 7.77 -14.33
C ASP A 86 -1.76 9.20 -14.71
N PRO A 87 -0.51 9.40 -15.19
CA PRO A 87 -0.03 10.74 -15.53
C PRO A 87 -0.82 11.48 -16.64
N THR A 88 -1.62 10.77 -17.41
CA THR A 88 -2.45 11.32 -18.49
C THR A 88 -3.89 11.58 -18.06
N THR A 89 -4.24 11.27 -16.81
CA THR A 89 -5.60 11.43 -16.30
C THR A 89 -5.95 12.90 -16.21
N THR A 90 -7.01 13.30 -16.93
CA THR A 90 -7.67 14.60 -16.85
C THR A 90 -9.01 14.47 -16.12
N PHE A 91 -9.57 15.59 -15.65
CA PHE A 91 -10.85 15.59 -14.94
C PHE A 91 -11.98 14.93 -15.76
N SER A 92 -12.11 15.29 -17.04
CA SER A 92 -13.12 14.68 -17.92
C SER A 92 -12.87 13.17 -18.11
N SER A 93 -11.62 12.75 -18.39
CA SER A 93 -11.30 11.34 -18.58
C SER A 93 -11.53 10.51 -17.33
N LEU A 94 -11.24 11.06 -16.14
CA LEU A 94 -11.51 10.43 -14.86
C LEU A 94 -13.00 10.13 -14.67
N TRP A 95 -13.86 11.15 -14.86
CA TRP A 95 -15.30 10.97 -14.64
C TRP A 95 -15.95 10.10 -15.70
N HIS A 96 -15.48 10.13 -16.94
CA HIS A 96 -15.89 9.14 -17.94
C HIS A 96 -15.52 7.71 -17.54
N LYS A 97 -14.33 7.48 -16.97
CA LYS A 97 -13.94 6.16 -16.41
C LYS A 97 -14.87 5.76 -15.25
N VAL A 98 -15.06 6.66 -14.26
CA VAL A 98 -15.93 6.41 -13.09
C VAL A 98 -17.35 6.02 -13.51
N PHE A 99 -17.99 6.83 -14.33
CA PHE A 99 -19.39 6.61 -14.72
C PHE A 99 -19.57 5.44 -15.69
N ARG A 100 -18.50 4.99 -16.35
CA ARG A 100 -18.52 3.75 -17.16
C ARG A 100 -18.65 2.49 -16.29
N GLU A 101 -18.06 2.51 -15.10
CA GLU A 101 -18.11 1.39 -14.15
C GLU A 101 -19.42 1.33 -13.35
N ILE A 102 -20.26 2.37 -13.40
CA ILE A 102 -21.54 2.40 -12.69
C ILE A 102 -22.66 1.93 -13.65
N PRO A 103 -23.18 0.68 -13.46
CA PRO A 103 -24.23 0.15 -14.31
C PRO A 103 -25.56 0.86 -14.05
N VAL A 104 -26.29 1.18 -15.11
CA VAL A 104 -27.68 1.68 -15.04
C VAL A 104 -28.61 0.55 -15.46
N PRO A 105 -29.57 0.13 -14.62
CA PRO A 105 -30.59 -0.79 -15.05
C PRO A 105 -31.47 -0.11 -16.11
N THR A 106 -31.34 -0.52 -17.38
CA THR A 106 -32.24 -0.10 -18.46
C THR A 106 -33.38 -1.09 -18.53
N VAL A 107 -34.61 -0.60 -18.25
CA VAL A 107 -35.82 -1.37 -18.50
C VAL A 107 -36.13 -1.23 -20.01
N GLY A 108 -35.68 -2.18 -20.78
CA GLY A 108 -36.12 -2.32 -22.18
C GLY A 108 -37.62 -2.66 -22.20
N ARG A 109 -38.48 -1.77 -22.70
CA ARG A 109 -39.86 -2.14 -23.04
C ARG A 109 -39.79 -3.07 -24.26
N GLY A 110 -39.91 -4.38 -24.03
CA GLY A 110 -40.12 -5.34 -25.12
C GLY A 110 -41.41 -5.00 -25.87
N VAL A 111 -41.34 -4.92 -27.19
CA VAL A 111 -42.50 -4.79 -28.05
C VAL A 111 -43.04 -6.22 -28.25
N GLY A 112 -44.12 -6.57 -27.52
CA GLY A 112 -44.77 -7.87 -27.64
C GLY A 112 -45.35 -8.40 -26.32
N PHE A 113 -46.17 -9.45 -26.37
CA PHE A 113 -46.91 -10.05 -25.25
C PHE A 113 -46.04 -10.84 -24.25
N THR A 114 -44.73 -10.92 -24.44
CA THR A 114 -43.77 -11.48 -23.50
C THR A 114 -42.72 -10.41 -23.18
N ALA A 115 -42.98 -9.65 -22.15
CA ALA A 115 -42.01 -8.66 -21.63
C ALA A 115 -40.90 -9.41 -20.85
N GLU A 116 -39.92 -9.95 -21.54
CA GLU A 116 -38.63 -10.28 -20.94
C GLU A 116 -37.90 -8.97 -20.70
N THR A 117 -37.65 -8.69 -19.44
CA THR A 117 -36.83 -7.56 -19.02
C THR A 117 -35.39 -7.83 -19.45
N GLN A 118 -35.01 -7.39 -20.65
CA GLN A 118 -33.62 -7.37 -21.05
C GLN A 118 -32.90 -6.28 -20.21
N ILE A 119 -32.11 -6.70 -19.26
CA ILE A 119 -31.20 -5.82 -18.53
C ILE A 119 -30.08 -5.46 -19.50
N GLY A 120 -30.25 -4.37 -20.25
CA GLY A 120 -29.19 -3.81 -21.07
C GLY A 120 -28.17 -3.12 -20.13
N ALA A 121 -26.91 -3.43 -20.26
CA ALA A 121 -25.84 -2.78 -19.51
C ALA A 121 -25.51 -1.40 -20.12
N ALA A 122 -26.40 -0.42 -19.97
CA ALA A 122 -26.04 0.96 -20.20
C ALA A 122 -25.21 1.46 -18.99
N ASN A 123 -24.28 2.37 -19.23
CA ASN A 123 -23.51 2.99 -18.17
C ASN A 123 -23.79 4.52 -18.12
N LEU A 124 -23.49 5.15 -16.99
CA LEU A 124 -23.78 6.56 -16.78
C LEU A 124 -22.91 7.49 -17.65
N ALA A 125 -21.78 7.05 -18.17
CA ALA A 125 -20.88 7.88 -18.96
C ALA A 125 -21.53 8.44 -20.24
N GLN A 126 -22.57 7.79 -20.78
CA GLN A 126 -23.31 8.29 -21.94
C GLN A 126 -24.06 9.61 -21.69
N PHE A 127 -24.32 9.98 -20.44
CA PHE A 127 -24.99 11.20 -20.05
C PHE A 127 -24.03 12.37 -19.76
N LEU A 128 -22.71 12.13 -19.83
CA LEU A 128 -21.70 13.17 -19.64
C LEU A 128 -21.39 13.90 -20.95
N PRO A 129 -21.17 15.24 -20.87
CA PRO A 129 -20.61 15.98 -22.00
C PRO A 129 -19.16 15.58 -22.24
N PRO A 130 -18.58 15.86 -23.44
CA PRO A 130 -17.16 15.61 -23.71
C PRO A 130 -16.22 16.32 -22.73
N VAL A 131 -16.56 17.56 -22.33
CA VAL A 131 -15.85 18.32 -21.27
C VAL A 131 -16.74 18.32 -20.03
N VAL A 132 -16.29 17.62 -19.01
CA VAL A 132 -17.04 17.43 -17.76
C VAL A 132 -16.68 18.50 -16.75
N THR A 133 -17.70 19.00 -16.06
CA THR A 133 -17.57 19.97 -14.96
C THR A 133 -17.95 19.35 -13.61
N PRO A 134 -17.55 19.93 -12.46
CA PRO A 134 -18.01 19.50 -11.14
C PRO A 134 -19.55 19.47 -11.00
N ASP A 135 -20.26 20.38 -11.67
CA ASP A 135 -21.72 20.42 -11.68
C ASP A 135 -22.33 19.23 -12.44
N ASP A 136 -21.76 18.83 -13.59
CA ASP A 136 -22.22 17.65 -14.32
C ASP A 136 -22.12 16.40 -13.45
N VAL A 137 -21.01 16.27 -12.74
CA VAL A 137 -20.78 15.16 -11.79
C VAL A 137 -21.83 15.16 -10.69
N ARG A 138 -22.06 16.32 -10.05
CA ARG A 138 -23.07 16.47 -9.00
C ARG A 138 -24.45 16.10 -9.52
N HIS A 139 -24.86 16.64 -10.66
CA HIS A 139 -26.17 16.38 -11.24
C HIS A 139 -26.43 14.91 -11.54
N LEU A 140 -25.42 14.17 -11.99
CA LEU A 140 -25.55 12.73 -12.22
C LEU A 140 -25.61 11.96 -10.91
N LEU A 141 -24.72 12.26 -9.95
CA LEU A 141 -24.69 11.55 -8.67
C LEU A 141 -25.92 11.80 -7.80
N GLN A 142 -26.59 12.95 -7.94
CA GLN A 142 -27.87 13.23 -7.26
C GLN A 142 -29.05 12.39 -7.77
N ARG A 143 -28.95 11.83 -8.99
CA ARG A 143 -30.03 11.07 -9.65
C ARG A 143 -29.91 9.57 -9.50
N ILE A 144 -28.83 9.11 -8.87
CA ILE A 144 -28.59 7.69 -8.65
C ILE A 144 -28.64 7.35 -7.16
N PRO A 145 -28.90 6.09 -6.79
CA PRO A 145 -28.76 5.64 -5.42
C PRO A 145 -27.35 5.89 -4.90
N ARG A 146 -27.22 5.82 -3.56
CA ARG A 146 -25.95 5.97 -2.87
C ARG A 146 -24.86 5.17 -3.54
N THR A 147 -23.70 5.76 -3.74
CA THR A 147 -22.55 5.14 -4.39
C THR A 147 -21.26 5.51 -3.66
N VAL A 148 -20.39 4.52 -3.45
CA VAL A 148 -19.03 4.74 -2.92
C VAL A 148 -18.06 4.62 -4.09
N ILE A 149 -17.39 5.70 -4.43
CA ILE A 149 -16.47 5.79 -5.57
C ILE A 149 -15.04 5.84 -5.03
N VAL A 150 -14.22 4.87 -5.41
CA VAL A 150 -12.80 4.82 -5.07
C VAL A 150 -11.97 5.31 -6.25
N ILE A 151 -11.19 6.36 -6.01
CA ILE A 151 -10.22 6.93 -6.97
C ILE A 151 -8.83 6.68 -6.40
N ASP A 152 -8.10 5.72 -6.96
CA ASP A 152 -6.80 5.31 -6.49
C ASP A 152 -5.66 5.93 -7.32
N GLU A 153 -4.46 5.97 -6.74
CA GLU A 153 -3.25 6.54 -7.34
C GLU A 153 -3.42 8.04 -7.72
N VAL A 154 -4.17 8.82 -6.92
CA VAL A 154 -4.39 10.26 -7.17
C VAL A 154 -3.08 11.05 -7.23
N ASP A 155 -2.04 10.59 -6.52
CA ASP A 155 -0.69 11.16 -6.56
C ASP A 155 -0.01 11.09 -7.94
N ARG A 156 -0.54 10.28 -8.87
CA ARG A 156 -0.02 10.18 -10.23
C ARG A 156 -0.57 11.23 -11.19
N ILE A 157 -1.62 11.93 -10.81
CA ILE A 157 -2.20 13.01 -11.62
C ILE A 157 -1.19 14.16 -11.72
N GLN A 158 -0.75 14.47 -12.93
CA GLN A 158 0.19 15.58 -13.18
C GLN A 158 -0.52 16.90 -13.45
N ASP A 159 -1.73 16.83 -13.92
CA ASP A 159 -2.58 18.00 -14.23
C ASP A 159 -3.14 18.62 -12.95
N LYS A 160 -2.65 19.82 -12.60
CA LYS A 160 -3.09 20.56 -11.41
C LYS A 160 -4.55 21.01 -11.52
N GLU A 161 -5.05 21.28 -12.72
CA GLU A 161 -6.44 21.64 -12.93
C GLU A 161 -7.37 20.50 -12.51
N THR A 162 -7.00 19.25 -12.85
CA THR A 162 -7.74 18.05 -12.40
C THR A 162 -7.84 17.95 -10.89
N THR A 163 -6.76 18.21 -10.15
CA THR A 163 -6.77 18.13 -8.67
C THR A 163 -7.58 19.26 -8.05
N THR A 164 -7.58 20.47 -8.64
CA THR A 164 -8.43 21.59 -8.23
C THR A 164 -9.91 21.27 -8.48
N LEU A 165 -10.27 20.78 -9.67
CA LEU A 165 -11.66 20.41 -10.01
C LEU A 165 -12.16 19.23 -9.14
N LEU A 166 -11.28 18.34 -8.67
CA LEU A 166 -11.63 17.31 -7.69
C LEU A 166 -12.01 17.93 -6.34
N ALA A 167 -11.27 18.94 -5.87
CA ALA A 167 -11.61 19.68 -4.65
C ALA A 167 -12.96 20.38 -4.79
N ASP A 168 -13.19 21.06 -5.92
CA ASP A 168 -14.47 21.71 -6.22
C ASP A 168 -15.63 20.70 -6.28
N THR A 169 -15.39 19.51 -6.83
CA THR A 169 -16.37 18.42 -6.86
C THR A 169 -16.73 17.98 -5.44
N ILE A 170 -15.75 17.73 -4.57
CA ILE A 170 -15.96 17.36 -3.17
C ILE A 170 -16.81 18.42 -2.46
N LYS A 171 -16.44 19.69 -2.60
CA LYS A 171 -17.18 20.81 -2.03
C LYS A 171 -18.63 20.85 -2.54
N ASN A 172 -18.82 20.73 -3.85
CA ASN A 172 -20.12 20.76 -4.49
C ASN A 172 -21.02 19.61 -4.03
N LEU A 173 -20.49 18.39 -3.94
CA LEU A 173 -21.21 17.22 -3.42
C LEU A 173 -21.61 17.40 -1.94
N SER A 174 -20.70 17.92 -1.12
CA SER A 174 -20.94 18.20 0.30
C SER A 174 -21.99 19.29 0.51
N ASP A 175 -21.85 20.44 -0.16
CA ASP A 175 -22.75 21.59 -0.01
C ASP A 175 -24.19 21.25 -0.44
N HIS A 176 -24.37 20.30 -1.36
CA HIS A 176 -25.68 19.82 -1.82
C HIS A 176 -26.14 18.51 -1.15
N SER A 177 -25.42 18.05 -0.12
CA SER A 177 -25.74 16.84 0.65
C SER A 177 -26.00 15.61 -0.22
N VAL A 178 -25.19 15.43 -1.30
CA VAL A 178 -25.27 14.27 -2.19
C VAL A 178 -24.88 13.01 -1.41
N GLU A 179 -25.63 11.92 -1.59
CA GLU A 179 -25.42 10.69 -0.81
C GLU A 179 -24.19 9.90 -1.24
N SER A 180 -23.61 10.20 -2.39
CA SER A 180 -22.40 9.51 -2.88
C SER A 180 -21.16 10.00 -2.15
N THR A 181 -20.27 9.05 -1.81
CA THR A 181 -19.01 9.33 -1.13
C THR A 181 -17.82 9.03 -2.05
N LEU A 182 -16.89 9.97 -2.14
CA LEU A 182 -15.61 9.79 -2.81
C LEU A 182 -14.55 9.33 -1.78
N ILE A 183 -13.81 8.31 -2.13
CA ILE A 183 -12.63 7.84 -1.40
C ILE A 183 -11.42 8.05 -2.31
N LEU A 184 -10.62 9.07 -2.02
CA LEU A 184 -9.39 9.35 -2.73
C LEU A 184 -8.24 8.62 -2.07
N VAL A 185 -7.42 7.92 -2.85
CA VAL A 185 -6.29 7.13 -2.34
C VAL A 185 -5.02 7.56 -3.06
N GLY A 186 -3.95 7.81 -2.31
CA GLY A 186 -2.68 8.20 -2.91
C GLY A 186 -1.47 8.02 -2.00
N VAL A 187 -0.28 8.09 -2.61
CA VAL A 187 1.00 8.08 -1.90
C VAL A 187 1.38 9.51 -1.56
N ALA A 188 1.26 9.88 -0.30
CA ALA A 188 1.58 11.22 0.16
C ALA A 188 1.91 11.25 1.66
N ASP A 189 2.56 12.31 2.09
CA ASP A 189 2.84 12.60 3.51
C ASP A 189 1.75 13.44 4.15
N SER A 190 0.98 14.15 3.33
CA SER A 190 -0.12 15.02 3.73
C SER A 190 -1.20 15.07 2.64
N VAL A 191 -2.38 15.57 3.00
CA VAL A 191 -3.50 15.74 2.07
C VAL A 191 -3.23 16.80 1.02
N ASP A 192 -2.53 17.89 1.39
CA ASP A 192 -2.15 18.97 0.46
C ASP A 192 -1.34 18.49 -0.75
N ALA A 193 -0.64 17.37 -0.59
CA ALA A 193 0.11 16.77 -1.69
C ALA A 193 -0.77 16.02 -2.70
N LEU A 194 -2.02 15.71 -2.33
CA LEU A 194 -2.97 14.96 -3.17
C LEU A 194 -4.06 15.84 -3.76
N ILE A 195 -4.52 16.85 -3.01
CA ILE A 195 -5.65 17.68 -3.39
C ILE A 195 -5.24 19.14 -3.25
N ALA A 196 -5.30 19.89 -4.36
CA ALA A 196 -5.12 21.33 -4.34
C ALA A 196 -6.25 21.98 -3.51
N GLU A 197 -5.93 23.10 -2.83
CA GLU A 197 -6.91 23.91 -2.08
C GLU A 197 -7.72 23.13 -1.04
N HIS A 198 -7.09 22.13 -0.40
CA HIS A 198 -7.78 21.25 0.54
C HIS A 198 -8.44 22.02 1.71
N GLN A 199 -7.95 23.23 2.07
CA GLN A 199 -8.56 24.07 3.10
C GLN A 199 -10.02 24.44 2.78
N SER A 200 -10.39 24.56 1.50
CA SER A 200 -11.76 24.86 1.07
C SER A 200 -12.72 23.69 1.31
N VAL A 201 -12.21 22.47 1.43
CA VAL A 201 -12.98 21.23 1.59
C VAL A 201 -12.70 20.51 2.90
N GLU A 202 -11.93 21.11 3.80
CA GLU A 202 -11.47 20.49 5.05
C GLU A 202 -12.61 19.89 5.88
N ARG A 203 -13.76 20.60 5.98
CA ARG A 203 -14.94 20.11 6.71
C ARG A 203 -15.64 18.90 6.04
N ALA A 204 -15.43 18.72 4.73
CA ALA A 204 -16.04 17.65 3.93
C ALA A 204 -15.13 16.42 3.80
N LEU A 205 -13.87 16.52 4.25
CA LEU A 205 -12.85 15.50 4.08
C LEU A 205 -12.42 14.88 5.42
N VAL A 206 -12.66 13.58 5.55
CA VAL A 206 -12.04 12.76 6.59
C VAL A 206 -10.66 12.30 6.11
N GLN A 207 -9.63 12.67 6.84
CA GLN A 207 -8.24 12.39 6.52
C GLN A 207 -7.80 11.10 7.21
N VAL A 208 -7.68 10.01 6.46
CA VAL A 208 -7.28 8.69 6.99
C VAL A 208 -5.83 8.42 6.63
N ARG A 209 -4.97 8.54 7.63
CA ARG A 209 -3.57 8.22 7.47
C ARG A 209 -3.33 6.72 7.60
N MET A 210 -2.56 6.17 6.67
CA MET A 210 -2.19 4.75 6.65
C MET A 210 -0.71 4.59 7.07
N PRO A 211 -0.41 4.40 8.36
CA PRO A 211 0.96 4.16 8.83
C PRO A 211 1.43 2.76 8.42
N ARG A 212 2.70 2.44 8.67
CA ARG A 212 3.16 1.05 8.63
C ARG A 212 2.44 0.22 9.69
N MET A 213 2.26 -1.04 9.43
CA MET A 213 1.63 -1.97 10.38
C MET A 213 2.57 -2.29 11.54
N GLY A 214 2.00 -2.40 12.72
CA GLY A 214 2.69 -2.95 13.88
C GLY A 214 2.95 -4.46 13.74
N ILE A 215 3.84 -5.00 14.56
CA ILE A 215 4.17 -6.43 14.55
C ILE A 215 2.93 -7.30 14.79
N ALA A 216 2.04 -6.89 15.69
CA ALA A 216 0.79 -7.61 15.96
C ALA A 216 -0.13 -7.68 14.73
N GLU A 217 -0.29 -6.57 13.99
CA GLU A 217 -1.09 -6.53 12.76
C GLU A 217 -0.46 -7.39 11.65
N ILE A 218 0.87 -7.40 11.54
CA ILE A 218 1.59 -8.28 10.59
C ILE A 218 1.39 -9.75 10.96
N LYS A 219 1.49 -10.10 12.24
CA LYS A 219 1.22 -11.47 12.72
C LYS A 219 -0.22 -11.89 12.44
N GLU A 220 -1.18 -10.99 12.56
CA GLU A 220 -2.58 -11.25 12.20
C GLU A 220 -2.76 -11.60 10.71
N ILE A 221 -2.04 -10.94 9.78
CA ILE A 221 -2.03 -11.31 8.36
C ILE A 221 -1.56 -12.76 8.20
N ILE A 222 -0.47 -13.14 8.87
CA ILE A 222 0.10 -14.49 8.81
C ILE A 222 -0.91 -15.50 9.32
N ASP A 223 -1.48 -15.26 10.50
CA ASP A 223 -2.40 -16.17 11.19
C ASP A 223 -3.70 -16.39 10.40
N ASN A 224 -4.28 -15.32 9.84
CA ASN A 224 -5.46 -15.40 8.99
C ASN A 224 -5.20 -16.24 7.73
N GLY A 225 -4.06 -16.03 7.07
CA GLY A 225 -3.66 -16.81 5.91
C GLY A 225 -3.44 -18.29 6.25
N LEU A 226 -2.74 -18.59 7.33
CA LEU A 226 -2.51 -19.97 7.82
C LEU A 226 -3.83 -20.68 8.12
N LYS A 227 -4.76 -20.00 8.78
CA LYS A 227 -6.11 -20.52 9.11
C LYS A 227 -6.87 -20.91 7.85
N VAL A 228 -6.89 -20.05 6.81
CA VAL A 228 -7.57 -20.33 5.54
C VAL A 228 -6.93 -21.51 4.80
N LEU A 229 -5.61 -21.66 4.91
CA LEU A 229 -4.86 -22.74 4.26
C LEU A 229 -4.91 -24.07 5.03
N GLY A 230 -5.31 -24.06 6.31
CA GLY A 230 -5.20 -25.21 7.20
C GLY A 230 -3.72 -25.62 7.42
N MET A 231 -2.82 -24.65 7.45
CA MET A 231 -1.39 -24.83 7.67
C MET A 231 -0.98 -24.22 9.01
N THR A 232 0.20 -24.61 9.51
CA THR A 232 0.79 -24.12 10.76
C THR A 232 2.21 -23.59 10.53
N MET A 233 2.73 -22.82 11.49
CA MET A 233 4.06 -22.22 11.42
C MET A 233 4.70 -22.18 12.80
N ASP A 234 6.00 -22.41 12.90
CA ASP A 234 6.78 -22.19 14.11
C ASP A 234 6.72 -20.71 14.52
N GLU A 235 6.65 -20.45 15.84
CA GLU A 235 6.63 -19.07 16.35
C GLU A 235 7.87 -18.27 15.91
N SER A 236 9.05 -18.88 15.93
CA SER A 236 10.29 -18.25 15.47
C SER A 236 10.26 -17.90 13.97
N ALA A 237 9.63 -18.73 13.14
CA ALA A 237 9.43 -18.43 11.72
C ALA A 237 8.44 -17.28 11.52
N ARG A 238 7.35 -17.24 12.31
CA ARG A 238 6.35 -16.18 12.30
C ARG A 238 6.94 -14.84 12.71
N GLU A 239 7.70 -14.83 13.80
CA GLU A 239 8.41 -13.65 14.30
C GLU A 239 9.38 -13.10 13.24
N LYS A 240 10.19 -13.97 12.65
CA LYS A 240 11.15 -13.61 11.61
C LYS A 240 10.46 -12.94 10.41
N ILE A 241 9.36 -13.49 9.91
CA ILE A 241 8.59 -12.88 8.81
C ILE A 241 8.06 -11.50 9.24
N ALA A 242 7.52 -11.38 10.45
CA ALA A 242 6.95 -10.14 10.94
C ALA A 242 8.00 -9.01 11.00
N VAL A 243 9.18 -9.29 11.55
CA VAL A 243 10.28 -8.32 11.64
C VAL A 243 10.83 -7.94 10.26
N LEU A 244 11.06 -8.92 9.39
CA LEU A 244 11.59 -8.69 8.04
C LEU A 244 10.62 -7.90 7.15
N SER A 245 9.32 -7.99 7.40
CA SER A 245 8.31 -7.23 6.67
C SER A 245 8.38 -5.73 6.91
N GLN A 246 9.05 -5.28 7.98
CA GLN A 246 9.23 -3.85 8.32
C GLN A 246 7.91 -3.07 8.30
N GLY A 247 6.80 -3.69 8.73
CA GLY A 247 5.47 -3.10 8.75
C GLY A 247 4.81 -2.94 7.36
N LEU A 248 5.34 -3.59 6.33
CA LEU A 248 4.81 -3.54 4.97
C LEU A 248 4.11 -4.85 4.59
N PRO A 249 2.76 -4.88 4.50
CA PRO A 249 1.98 -6.07 4.12
C PRO A 249 2.46 -6.76 2.83
N HIS A 250 2.91 -5.97 1.85
CA HIS A 250 3.47 -6.51 0.61
C HIS A 250 4.59 -7.53 0.87
N TYR A 251 5.53 -7.20 1.78
CA TYR A 251 6.62 -8.12 2.13
C TYR A 251 6.15 -9.28 3.00
N THR A 252 5.15 -9.08 3.86
CA THR A 252 4.53 -10.18 4.61
C THR A 252 3.96 -11.22 3.66
N HIS A 253 3.17 -10.78 2.67
CA HIS A 253 2.64 -11.67 1.63
C HIS A 253 3.74 -12.37 0.83
N LEU A 254 4.78 -11.64 0.45
CA LEU A 254 5.90 -12.20 -0.34
C LEU A 254 6.66 -13.27 0.43
N LEU A 255 6.98 -13.02 1.69
CA LEU A 255 7.71 -13.98 2.54
C LEU A 255 6.84 -15.18 2.90
N CYS A 256 5.57 -14.97 3.26
CA CYS A 256 4.63 -16.06 3.53
C CYS A 256 4.42 -16.95 2.30
N LEU A 257 4.18 -16.35 1.12
CA LEU A 257 4.02 -17.09 -0.13
C LEU A 257 5.20 -18.05 -0.35
N ASN A 258 6.42 -17.54 -0.26
CA ASN A 258 7.63 -18.34 -0.53
C ASN A 258 7.92 -19.36 0.58
N ALA A 259 7.70 -19.03 1.87
CA ALA A 259 7.93 -19.93 2.98
C ALA A 259 6.93 -21.12 2.98
N LEU A 260 5.64 -20.84 2.75
CA LEU A 260 4.60 -21.86 2.64
C LEU A 260 4.84 -22.77 1.42
N GLN A 261 5.22 -22.22 0.27
CA GLN A 261 5.62 -23.03 -0.87
C GLN A 261 6.84 -23.90 -0.57
N SER A 262 7.83 -23.38 0.16
CA SER A 262 8.99 -24.17 0.60
C SER A 262 8.58 -25.35 1.48
N ALA A 263 7.66 -25.14 2.44
CA ALA A 263 7.13 -26.23 3.27
C ALA A 263 6.38 -27.28 2.43
N VAL A 264 5.53 -26.85 1.48
CA VAL A 264 4.82 -27.75 0.55
C VAL A 264 5.81 -28.57 -0.30
N TYR A 265 6.90 -27.99 -0.78
CA TYR A 265 7.96 -28.73 -1.50
C TYR A 265 8.68 -29.76 -0.63
N ARG A 266 8.70 -29.58 0.70
CA ARG A 266 9.17 -30.56 1.68
C ARG A 266 8.09 -31.59 2.07
N ASP A 267 6.95 -31.63 1.40
CA ASP A 267 5.78 -32.43 1.74
C ASP A 267 5.22 -32.16 3.15
N SER A 268 5.33 -30.91 3.61
CA SER A 268 4.89 -30.49 4.95
C SER A 268 3.77 -29.44 4.87
N THR A 269 2.84 -29.48 5.83
CA THR A 269 1.85 -28.43 6.09
C THR A 269 2.28 -27.51 7.25
N HIS A 270 3.50 -27.72 7.77
CA HIS A 270 4.08 -26.94 8.85
C HIS A 270 5.32 -26.21 8.38
N VAL A 271 5.34 -24.88 8.56
CA VAL A 271 6.44 -24.00 8.16
C VAL A 271 7.46 -23.91 9.28
N GLN A 272 8.71 -24.16 8.95
CA GLN A 272 9.86 -24.11 9.86
C GLN A 272 10.77 -22.92 9.54
N PRO A 273 11.69 -22.51 10.43
CA PRO A 273 12.63 -21.42 10.18
C PRO A 273 13.44 -21.55 8.88
N VAL A 274 13.77 -22.78 8.48
CA VAL A 274 14.49 -23.06 7.22
C VAL A 274 13.67 -22.65 6.00
N ASP A 275 12.34 -22.76 6.05
CA ASP A 275 11.46 -22.34 4.96
C ASP A 275 11.47 -20.82 4.79
N VAL A 276 11.59 -20.08 5.90
CA VAL A 276 11.74 -18.62 5.88
C VAL A 276 13.10 -18.22 5.30
N THR A 277 14.17 -18.95 5.62
CA THR A 277 15.49 -18.72 5.01
C THR A 277 15.43 -18.91 3.48
N ASN A 278 14.78 -19.99 3.01
CA ASN A 278 14.54 -20.22 1.58
C ASN A 278 13.65 -19.12 0.97
N ALA A 279 12.67 -18.61 1.72
CA ALA A 279 11.79 -17.53 1.28
C ALA A 279 12.55 -16.21 1.08
N ILE A 280 13.49 -15.87 1.97
CA ILE A 280 14.36 -14.69 1.83
C ILE A 280 15.17 -14.77 0.53
N GLU A 281 15.78 -15.92 0.24
CA GLU A 281 16.54 -16.10 -1.00
C GLU A 281 15.67 -15.95 -2.26
N LYS A 282 14.47 -16.52 -2.25
CA LYS A 282 13.51 -16.40 -3.36
C LYS A 282 12.98 -14.98 -3.50
N ALA A 283 12.61 -14.33 -2.39
CA ALA A 283 12.16 -12.95 -2.37
C ALA A 283 13.23 -12.01 -2.95
N HIS A 284 14.51 -12.24 -2.56
CA HIS A 284 15.63 -11.48 -3.08
C HIS A 284 15.79 -11.66 -4.61
N LYS A 285 15.71 -12.91 -5.11
CA LYS A 285 15.78 -13.20 -6.57
C LYS A 285 14.59 -12.64 -7.35
N GLY A 286 13.40 -12.62 -6.74
CA GLY A 286 12.16 -12.10 -7.33
C GLY A 286 11.94 -10.59 -7.13
N THR A 287 12.85 -9.89 -6.43
CA THR A 287 12.74 -8.45 -6.19
C THR A 287 12.76 -7.68 -7.51
N GLN A 288 11.94 -6.62 -7.59
CA GLN A 288 11.89 -5.75 -8.76
C GLN A 288 13.29 -5.27 -9.14
N GLN A 289 13.65 -5.42 -10.41
CA GLN A 289 14.97 -5.05 -10.93
C GLN A 289 15.35 -3.59 -10.59
N THR A 290 14.37 -2.71 -10.49
CA THR A 290 14.56 -1.30 -10.09
C THR A 290 15.13 -1.15 -8.67
N ILE A 291 14.68 -1.98 -7.71
CA ILE A 291 15.19 -1.98 -6.33
C ILE A 291 16.62 -2.51 -6.30
N VAL A 292 16.86 -3.64 -6.99
CA VAL A 292 18.20 -4.26 -7.09
C VAL A 292 19.19 -3.30 -7.72
N THR A 293 18.82 -2.68 -8.85
CA THR A 293 19.67 -1.71 -9.56
C THR A 293 19.95 -0.48 -8.70
N ALA A 294 18.94 0.06 -8.01
CA ALA A 294 19.12 1.22 -7.13
C ALA A 294 20.05 0.88 -5.95
N TYR A 295 19.89 -0.30 -5.33
CA TYR A 295 20.80 -0.77 -4.28
C TYR A 295 22.24 -0.88 -4.76
N HIS A 296 22.46 -1.52 -5.92
CA HIS A 296 23.80 -1.65 -6.51
C HIS A 296 24.41 -0.29 -6.83
N LYS A 297 23.63 0.61 -7.44
CA LYS A 297 24.12 1.99 -7.74
C LYS A 297 24.51 2.73 -6.45
N ALA A 298 23.72 2.58 -5.38
CA ALA A 298 23.98 3.22 -4.09
C ALA A 298 25.23 2.67 -3.39
N THR A 299 25.48 1.36 -3.49
CA THR A 299 26.51 0.68 -2.69
C THR A 299 27.79 0.35 -3.44
N SER A 300 27.77 0.35 -4.80
CA SER A 300 28.95 0.05 -5.60
C SER A 300 30.05 1.11 -5.45
N SER A 301 31.29 0.65 -5.31
CA SER A 301 32.48 1.49 -5.25
C SER A 301 33.70 0.68 -5.69
N SER A 302 34.68 1.34 -6.28
CA SER A 302 35.97 0.75 -6.68
C SER A 302 36.93 0.52 -5.48
N ARG A 303 36.59 1.04 -4.30
CA ARG A 303 37.37 0.90 -3.07
C ARG A 303 36.45 0.33 -1.98
N GLU A 304 37.05 -0.29 -0.96
CA GLU A 304 36.33 -0.65 0.27
C GLU A 304 35.56 0.58 0.80
N ASN A 305 34.29 0.38 1.12
CA ASN A 305 33.41 1.45 1.56
C ASN A 305 32.38 0.95 2.55
N LEU A 306 31.78 1.88 3.28
CA LEU A 306 30.76 1.61 4.30
C LEU A 306 29.32 1.76 3.80
N TYR A 307 29.09 2.00 2.53
CA TYR A 307 27.72 2.26 2.00
C TYR A 307 26.73 1.13 2.31
N PRO A 308 27.07 -0.17 2.13
CA PRO A 308 26.15 -1.24 2.48
C PRO A 308 25.81 -1.28 3.98
N GLN A 309 26.80 -1.09 4.85
CA GLN A 309 26.61 -1.09 6.30
C GLN A 309 25.81 0.13 6.77
N VAL A 310 26.12 1.32 6.24
CA VAL A 310 25.39 2.56 6.55
C VAL A 310 23.93 2.44 6.08
N LEU A 311 23.69 1.90 4.88
CA LEU A 311 22.35 1.72 4.36
C LEU A 311 21.55 0.70 5.19
N LEU A 312 22.19 -0.38 5.63
CA LEU A 312 21.60 -1.34 6.56
C LEU A 312 21.29 -0.70 7.91
N ALA A 313 22.20 0.09 8.46
CA ALA A 313 21.96 0.85 9.70
C ALA A 313 20.77 1.79 9.57
N CYS A 314 20.63 2.50 8.43
CA CYS A 314 19.46 3.31 8.13
C CYS A 314 18.17 2.48 8.05
N ALA A 315 18.24 1.22 7.58
CA ALA A 315 17.08 0.35 7.49
C ALA A 315 16.63 -0.17 8.86
N LEU A 316 17.54 -0.28 9.83
CA LEU A 316 17.29 -0.81 11.17
C LEU A 316 17.03 0.28 12.23
N THR A 317 17.19 1.56 11.88
CA THR A 317 17.03 2.67 12.83
C THR A 317 15.56 2.95 13.17
N ASN A 318 15.33 3.51 14.36
CA ASN A 318 14.02 4.02 14.76
C ASN A 318 13.61 5.22 13.90
N ARG A 319 12.32 5.37 13.65
CA ARG A 319 11.75 6.39 12.77
C ARG A 319 10.57 7.08 13.43
N ASP A 320 10.34 8.32 13.00
CA ASP A 320 9.11 9.01 13.36
C ASP A 320 7.89 8.49 12.57
N SER A 321 6.76 9.09 12.87
CA SER A 321 5.49 8.74 12.23
C SER A 321 5.46 8.99 10.71
N LEU A 322 6.38 9.78 10.14
CA LEU A 322 6.57 10.02 8.69
C LEU A 322 7.72 9.19 8.11
N ASN A 323 8.24 8.24 8.89
CA ASN A 323 9.37 7.37 8.55
C ASN A 323 10.71 8.11 8.33
N TYR A 324 10.85 9.31 8.90
CA TYR A 324 12.14 10.01 8.94
C TYR A 324 12.94 9.61 10.19
N PHE A 325 14.26 9.64 10.03
CA PHE A 325 15.24 9.45 11.09
C PHE A 325 16.32 10.53 11.01
N ALA A 326 16.98 10.82 12.13
CA ALA A 326 18.14 11.69 12.17
C ALA A 326 19.44 10.90 12.05
N ALA A 327 20.55 11.58 11.73
CA ALA A 327 21.86 10.92 11.70
C ALA A 327 22.24 10.30 13.05
N ALA A 328 21.77 10.86 14.16
CA ALA A 328 22.01 10.33 15.50
C ALA A 328 21.37 8.95 15.73
N ASP A 329 20.19 8.72 15.13
CA ASP A 329 19.44 7.48 15.30
C ASP A 329 20.15 6.29 14.62
N VAL A 330 21.03 6.55 13.64
CA VAL A 330 21.83 5.55 12.92
C VAL A 330 23.02 5.03 13.74
N ARG A 331 23.41 5.74 14.83
CA ARG A 331 24.61 5.43 15.62
C ARG A 331 24.58 4.02 16.22
N GLU A 332 23.50 3.69 16.89
CA GLU A 332 23.37 2.39 17.58
C GLU A 332 23.36 1.24 16.56
N PRO A 333 22.48 1.23 15.51
CA PRO A 333 22.52 0.19 14.49
C PRO A 333 23.87 0.06 13.79
N MET A 334 24.54 1.19 13.49
CA MET A 334 25.86 1.18 12.87
C MET A 334 26.91 0.53 13.75
N SER A 335 26.90 0.86 15.05
CA SER A 335 27.85 0.29 16.03
C SER A 335 27.64 -1.21 16.19
N ARG A 336 26.38 -1.66 16.20
CA ARG A 336 26.02 -3.08 16.26
C ARG A 336 26.50 -3.85 15.01
N ILE A 337 26.24 -3.32 13.81
CA ILE A 337 26.69 -3.92 12.55
C ILE A 337 28.22 -4.03 12.48
N MET A 338 28.94 -3.02 12.96
CA MET A 338 30.39 -2.94 12.88
C MET A 338 31.10 -3.62 14.04
N GLY A 339 30.40 -4.06 15.09
CA GLY A 339 30.97 -4.67 16.30
C GLY A 339 31.86 -3.73 17.13
N LYS A 340 31.77 -2.41 16.92
CA LYS A 340 32.52 -1.38 17.63
C LYS A 340 31.80 -0.03 17.59
N PRO A 341 32.04 0.89 18.55
CA PRO A 341 31.41 2.20 18.54
C PRO A 341 31.69 2.98 17.26
N TYR A 342 30.64 3.56 16.69
CA TYR A 342 30.69 4.43 15.52
C TYR A 342 29.98 5.74 15.82
N ASP A 343 30.64 6.88 15.55
CA ASP A 343 30.08 8.22 15.71
C ASP A 343 29.69 8.85 14.38
N ILE A 344 28.77 9.82 14.44
CA ILE A 344 28.18 10.49 13.27
C ILE A 344 29.22 10.94 12.23
N PRO A 345 30.38 11.54 12.58
CA PRO A 345 31.38 11.95 11.58
C PRO A 345 31.86 10.82 10.67
N ALA A 346 31.91 9.58 11.15
CA ALA A 346 32.40 8.43 10.38
C ALA A 346 31.47 8.00 9.24
N TYR A 347 30.15 8.29 9.32
CA TYR A 347 29.17 7.88 8.32
C TYR A 347 28.32 9.04 7.74
N SER A 348 28.43 10.25 8.27
CA SER A 348 27.63 11.40 7.80
C SER A 348 27.84 11.72 6.32
N GLN A 349 29.06 11.57 5.81
CA GLN A 349 29.35 11.74 4.40
C GLN A 349 28.61 10.69 3.53
N HIS A 350 28.52 9.44 4.02
CA HIS A 350 27.79 8.38 3.34
C HIS A 350 26.28 8.67 3.31
N LEU A 351 25.69 9.18 4.42
CA LEU A 351 24.28 9.58 4.45
C LEU A 351 23.97 10.65 3.40
N ASN A 352 24.83 11.68 3.33
CA ASN A 352 24.66 12.76 2.33
C ASN A 352 24.81 12.21 0.90
N ALA A 353 25.84 11.42 0.63
CA ALA A 353 26.06 10.83 -0.69
C ALA A 353 24.92 9.93 -1.17
N LEU A 354 24.26 9.21 -0.25
CA LEU A 354 23.08 8.38 -0.54
C LEU A 354 21.82 9.19 -0.93
N CYS A 355 21.85 10.51 -0.72
CA CYS A 355 20.81 11.44 -1.17
C CYS A 355 21.11 12.07 -2.55
N GLU A 356 22.29 11.87 -3.11
CA GLU A 356 22.73 12.51 -4.36
C GLU A 356 22.44 11.63 -5.58
N ASP A 357 22.21 12.26 -6.74
CA ASP A 357 21.91 11.59 -8.00
C ASP A 357 23.00 10.59 -8.43
N ALA A 358 24.25 10.87 -8.08
CA ALA A 358 25.37 9.98 -8.35
C ALA A 358 25.16 8.58 -7.77
N ARG A 359 24.40 8.46 -6.67
CA ARG A 359 24.07 7.21 -5.99
C ARG A 359 22.61 6.80 -6.06
N GLY A 360 21.82 7.54 -6.85
CA GLY A 360 20.54 7.00 -7.14
C GLY A 360 19.30 7.89 -7.11
N PRO A 361 19.05 8.90 -6.24
CA PRO A 361 19.21 8.86 -4.79
C PRO A 361 18.37 7.74 -4.15
N ILE A 362 18.91 7.10 -3.12
CA ILE A 362 18.21 6.04 -2.37
C ILE A 362 17.57 6.56 -1.07
N LEU A 363 18.16 7.61 -0.51
CA LEU A 363 17.61 8.38 0.61
C LEU A 363 17.22 9.77 0.11
N GLN A 364 16.19 10.34 0.71
CA GLN A 364 15.90 11.77 0.63
C GLN A 364 16.17 12.41 1.98
N ARG A 365 16.54 13.69 1.95
CA ARG A 365 16.76 14.49 3.16
C ARG A 365 15.88 15.73 3.14
N ILE A 366 15.42 16.12 4.34
CA ILE A 366 14.71 17.37 4.60
C ILE A 366 15.36 18.13 5.75
N GLY A 367 14.98 19.39 5.93
CA GLY A 367 15.44 20.24 7.01
C GLY A 367 16.69 21.07 6.66
N ALA A 368 17.18 21.82 7.62
CA ALA A 368 18.34 22.70 7.48
C ALA A 368 19.65 21.98 7.89
N THR A 369 20.78 22.54 7.49
CA THR A 369 22.12 22.09 7.89
C THR A 369 22.19 21.83 9.40
N ARG A 370 22.74 20.70 9.80
CA ARG A 370 22.82 20.15 11.18
C ARG A 370 21.52 19.64 11.79
N LYS A 371 20.36 19.76 11.09
CA LYS A 371 19.05 19.22 11.49
C LYS A 371 18.41 18.40 10.39
N PHE A 372 19.24 17.79 9.53
CA PHE A 372 18.75 16.93 8.46
C PHE A 372 18.06 15.69 9.02
N ARG A 373 16.94 15.35 8.41
CA ARG A 373 16.23 14.09 8.58
C ARG A 373 16.21 13.35 7.26
N PHE A 374 16.31 12.04 7.32
CA PHE A 374 16.48 11.17 6.19
C PHE A 374 15.35 10.13 6.15
N ARG A 375 14.95 9.71 4.96
CA ARG A 375 14.12 8.52 4.78
C ARG A 375 14.41 7.86 3.44
N PHE A 376 14.02 6.60 3.28
CA PHE A 376 14.11 5.93 2.00
C PHE A 376 13.16 6.56 0.98
N VAL A 377 13.67 6.86 -0.24
CA VAL A 377 12.85 7.37 -1.36
C VAL A 377 11.81 6.33 -1.76
N ASN A 378 12.21 5.06 -1.84
CA ASN A 378 11.29 3.94 -2.04
C ASN A 378 11.16 3.14 -0.74
N PRO A 379 9.99 3.13 -0.08
CA PRO A 379 9.77 2.38 1.16
C PRO A 379 10.06 0.87 1.04
N LEU A 380 9.86 0.31 -0.16
CA LEU A 380 10.11 -1.11 -0.43
C LEU A 380 11.61 -1.47 -0.44
N MET A 381 12.50 -0.45 -0.53
CA MET A 381 13.95 -0.66 -0.44
C MET A 381 14.38 -1.15 0.94
N GLN A 382 13.71 -0.73 1.99
CA GLN A 382 14.13 -1.00 3.35
C GLN A 382 14.10 -2.49 3.72
N PRO A 383 13.01 -3.26 3.54
CA PRO A 383 13.02 -4.70 3.79
C PRO A 383 14.04 -5.43 2.90
N PHE A 384 14.23 -4.97 1.66
CA PHE A 384 15.26 -5.51 0.77
C PHE A 384 16.68 -5.34 1.35
N VAL A 385 17.00 -4.14 1.87
CA VAL A 385 18.30 -3.85 2.50
C VAL A 385 18.52 -4.72 3.73
N VAL A 386 17.48 -4.92 4.55
CA VAL A 386 17.57 -5.81 5.73
C VAL A 386 17.85 -7.26 5.32
N MET A 387 17.10 -7.80 4.34
CA MET A 387 17.32 -9.14 3.83
C MET A 387 18.72 -9.31 3.20
N GLU A 388 19.19 -8.31 2.45
CA GLU A 388 20.54 -8.31 1.88
C GLU A 388 21.62 -8.26 2.97
N GLY A 389 21.39 -7.50 4.07
CA GLY A 389 22.26 -7.45 5.23
C GLY A 389 22.41 -8.80 5.94
N VAL A 390 21.30 -9.52 6.12
CA VAL A 390 21.28 -10.88 6.65
C VAL A 390 22.05 -11.82 5.73
N LYS A 391 21.77 -11.80 4.44
CA LYS A 391 22.41 -12.63 3.42
C LYS A 391 23.93 -12.43 3.37
N ARG A 392 24.41 -11.19 3.53
CA ARG A 392 25.84 -10.85 3.58
C ARG A 392 26.49 -11.13 4.93
N GLY A 393 25.75 -11.54 5.93
CA GLY A 393 26.24 -11.78 7.29
C GLY A 393 26.63 -10.51 8.05
N PHE A 394 26.14 -9.33 7.65
CA PHE A 394 26.35 -8.09 8.39
C PHE A 394 25.57 -8.03 9.69
N ILE A 395 24.49 -8.78 9.78
CA ILE A 395 23.66 -8.93 10.97
C ILE A 395 23.11 -10.36 11.01
N LYS A 396 23.05 -10.95 12.20
CA LYS A 396 22.42 -12.24 12.39
C LYS A 396 20.90 -12.09 12.46
N GLU A 397 20.19 -13.12 12.02
CA GLU A 397 18.72 -13.13 12.08
C GLU A 397 18.20 -13.01 13.52
N GLU A 398 18.90 -13.59 14.49
CA GLU A 398 18.58 -13.53 15.93
C GLU A 398 18.65 -12.10 16.48
N ASP A 399 19.58 -11.28 15.99
CA ASP A 399 19.76 -9.90 16.42
C ASP A 399 18.65 -8.97 15.90
N LEU A 400 17.90 -9.38 14.86
CA LEU A 400 16.74 -8.64 14.37
C LEU A 400 15.53 -8.79 15.29
N ILE A 401 15.34 -9.95 15.89
CA ILE A 401 14.20 -10.27 16.75
C ILE A 401 14.33 -9.56 18.10
N GLY A 402 15.54 -9.49 18.67
CA GLY A 402 15.78 -8.83 19.96
C GLY A 402 15.70 -7.29 19.94
N SER A 403 15.59 -6.67 18.77
CA SER A 403 15.52 -5.19 18.65
C SER A 403 14.10 -4.60 18.66
N VAL A 404 13.07 -5.45 18.77
CA VAL A 404 11.64 -5.04 18.68
C VAL A 404 10.99 -4.79 20.05
N ASP A 405 11.63 -5.21 21.14
CA ASP A 405 11.09 -5.10 22.50
C ASP A 405 11.44 -3.79 23.26
N HIS A 406 11.83 -2.73 22.53
CA HIS A 406 12.15 -1.43 23.16
C HIS A 406 11.40 -0.27 22.51
#